data_4e51895007c69eb33853cc1a9b1e7c85
#
_entry.id   4e51895007c69eb33853cc1a9b1e7c85
#
_cell.length_a   1.000
_cell.length_b   1.000
_cell.length_c   1.000
_cell.angle_alpha   90.00
_cell.angle_beta   90.00
_cell.angle_gamma   90.00
#
_symmetry.space_group_name_H-M   'P 1'
#
loop_
_entity.id
_entity.type
_entity.pdbx_description
1 polymer ?
#
loop_
_entity_poly.entity_id
_entity_poly.type
_entity_poly.pdbx_seq_one_letter_code
_entity_poly.pdbx_strand_id
1 'polypeptide(L)'
;MKTMHKFFMMLTVVLMAGFMTSCGSDDDNNTGPLGTYTIGMTVSDKGTLSDLEYNALIITLKNMEQTFTNVSQFRAKEAFETSFKGIDTSQLSTEKDYTLEYFLKDGNGSKIASHFIIVKDGKVTVN
;
A
#
# COMPACT_ATOMS: atom_id res chain seq x y z
N MET A 1 -7.88 7.13 -18.90
CA MET A 1 -6.46 7.07 -18.57
C MET A 1 -5.98 8.19 -17.68
N LYS A 2 -6.60 9.37 -17.78
CA LYS A 2 -6.21 10.47 -16.90
C LYS A 2 -6.42 10.15 -15.44
N THR A 3 -7.51 9.45 -15.11
CA THR A 3 -7.78 9.08 -13.74
C THR A 3 -6.77 8.09 -13.20
N MET A 4 -6.33 7.16 -14.04
CA MET A 4 -5.30 6.19 -13.65
C MET A 4 -3.97 6.88 -13.36
N HIS A 5 -3.62 7.85 -14.18
CA HIS A 5 -2.37 8.57 -14.00
C HIS A 5 -2.34 9.31 -12.66
N LYS A 6 -3.42 9.99 -12.33
CA LYS A 6 -3.56 10.70 -11.08
C LYS A 6 -3.45 9.74 -9.89
N PHE A 7 -4.08 8.60 -10.02
CA PHE A 7 -4.08 7.57 -9.01
C PHE A 7 -2.65 7.07 -8.73
N PHE A 8 -1.89 6.82 -9.79
CA PHE A 8 -0.51 6.33 -9.66
C PHE A 8 0.38 7.35 -8.95
N MET A 9 0.25 8.60 -9.27
CA MET A 9 1.08 9.64 -8.67
C MET A 9 0.83 9.73 -7.16
N MET A 10 -0.41 9.65 -6.76
CA MET A 10 -0.75 9.72 -5.35
C MET A 10 -0.15 8.55 -4.57
N LEU A 11 -0.27 7.35 -5.11
CA LEU A 11 0.26 6.16 -4.45
C LEU A 11 1.77 6.23 -4.28
N THR A 12 2.47 6.73 -5.29
CA THR A 12 3.91 6.84 -5.23
C THR A 12 4.33 7.73 -4.07
N VAL A 13 3.68 8.88 -3.93
CA VAL A 13 4.01 9.82 -2.87
C VAL A 13 3.76 9.19 -1.49
N VAL A 14 2.65 8.52 -1.34
CA VAL A 14 2.30 7.92 -0.06
C VAL A 14 3.32 6.87 0.36
N LEU A 15 3.69 5.99 -0.55
CA LEU A 15 4.63 4.94 -0.21
C LEU A 15 6.00 5.51 0.14
N MET A 16 6.44 6.52 -0.56
CA MET A 16 7.73 7.13 -0.26
C MET A 16 7.73 7.82 1.09
N ALA A 17 6.65 8.51 1.41
CA ALA A 17 6.55 9.20 2.69
C ALA A 17 6.58 8.20 3.85
N GLY A 18 5.88 7.09 3.70
CA GLY A 18 5.88 6.07 4.74
C GLY A 18 7.26 5.47 4.97
N PHE A 19 7.99 5.29 3.90
CA PHE A 19 9.31 4.73 3.99
C PHE A 19 10.26 5.67 4.72
N MET A 20 10.16 6.94 4.49
CA MET A 20 11.07 7.90 5.09
C MET A 20 10.88 8.02 6.60
N THR A 21 9.69 7.83 7.10
CA THR A 21 9.45 7.99 8.53
C THR A 21 10.06 6.89 9.36
N SER A 22 10.40 5.77 8.76
CA SER A 22 10.99 4.67 9.51
C SER A 22 12.49 4.82 9.67
N CYS A 23 13.09 5.78 9.00
CA CYS A 23 14.52 5.97 9.07
C CYS A 23 14.91 6.78 10.28
N GLY A 24 16.03 6.44 10.86
CA GLY A 24 16.66 7.30 11.82
C GLY A 24 16.17 7.22 13.24
N SER A 25 15.18 6.43 13.48
CA SER A 25 14.74 6.26 14.84
C SER A 25 15.29 4.96 15.38
N ASP A 26 16.13 5.06 16.33
CA ASP A 26 16.81 3.90 16.86
C ASP A 26 16.46 3.67 18.30
N ASP A 27 15.28 3.98 18.66
CA ASP A 27 14.95 3.96 20.05
C ASP A 27 14.58 2.59 20.52
N ASP A 28 14.05 2.58 21.70
CA ASP A 28 13.80 1.39 22.46
C ASP A 28 12.66 0.56 21.92
N ASN A 29 11.90 1.11 21.01
CA ASN A 29 10.76 0.40 20.46
C ASN A 29 11.19 -0.64 19.43
N ASN A 30 12.44 -0.66 19.09
CA ASN A 30 12.95 -1.59 18.11
C ASN A 30 13.29 -2.90 18.80
N THR A 31 12.26 -3.59 19.29
CA THR A 31 12.44 -4.83 20.01
C THR A 31 12.15 -6.00 19.09
N GLY A 32 12.74 -7.13 19.39
CA GLY A 32 12.57 -8.33 18.61
C GLY A 32 13.57 -8.43 17.48
N PRO A 33 13.57 -9.56 16.77
CA PRO A 33 14.55 -9.79 15.71
C PRO A 33 14.34 -8.84 14.56
N LEU A 34 15.43 -8.45 13.94
CA LEU A 34 15.39 -7.62 12.74
C LEU A 34 15.15 -8.50 11.53
N GLY A 35 14.40 -8.00 10.59
CA GLY A 35 14.06 -8.77 9.41
C GLY A 35 13.82 -7.89 8.21
N THR A 36 13.31 -8.51 7.16
CA THR A 36 12.99 -7.86 5.90
C THR A 36 11.48 -7.80 5.78
N TYR A 37 10.98 -6.64 5.36
CA TYR A 37 9.53 -6.43 5.22
C TYR A 37 9.25 -5.68 3.95
N THR A 38 8.08 -5.93 3.36
CA THR A 38 7.65 -5.28 2.14
C THR A 38 6.27 -4.68 2.34
N ILE A 39 6.14 -3.41 2.00
CA ILE A 39 4.84 -2.73 1.99
C ILE A 39 4.46 -2.55 0.53
N GLY A 40 3.23 -2.92 0.20
CA GLY A 40 2.77 -2.79 -1.17
C GLY A 40 1.26 -2.74 -1.25
N MET A 41 0.77 -2.71 -2.47
CA MET A 41 -0.66 -2.68 -2.73
C MET A 41 -0.95 -3.51 -3.97
N THR A 42 -2.08 -4.18 -3.96
CA THR A 42 -2.52 -4.97 -5.11
C THR A 42 -4.02 -4.82 -5.27
N VAL A 43 -4.53 -5.27 -6.40
CA VAL A 43 -5.97 -5.28 -6.64
C VAL A 43 -6.50 -6.61 -6.13
N SER A 44 -7.30 -6.55 -5.09
CA SER A 44 -7.86 -7.75 -4.48
C SER A 44 -9.13 -8.19 -5.22
N ASP A 45 -9.88 -7.24 -5.77
CA ASP A 45 -11.08 -7.53 -6.54
C ASP A 45 -11.11 -6.59 -7.73
N LYS A 46 -11.12 -7.18 -8.92
CA LYS A 46 -11.11 -6.42 -10.17
C LYS A 46 -12.38 -5.57 -10.35
N GLY A 47 -13.49 -6.03 -9.83
CA GLY A 47 -14.74 -5.29 -9.96
C GLY A 47 -15.12 -5.07 -11.41
N THR A 48 -15.36 -3.80 -11.77
CA THR A 48 -15.76 -3.45 -13.14
C THR A 48 -14.62 -2.92 -13.98
N LEU A 49 -13.38 -3.02 -13.50
CA LEU A 49 -12.21 -2.63 -14.31
C LEU A 49 -12.12 -3.52 -15.54
N SER A 50 -11.73 -2.93 -16.68
CA SER A 50 -11.46 -3.73 -17.86
C SER A 50 -10.16 -4.51 -17.64
N ASP A 51 -9.94 -5.53 -18.48
CA ASP A 51 -8.72 -6.33 -18.38
C ASP A 51 -7.49 -5.46 -18.58
N LEU A 52 -7.56 -4.50 -19.48
CA LEU A 52 -6.44 -3.61 -19.74
C LEU A 52 -6.15 -2.73 -18.52
N GLU A 53 -7.20 -2.17 -17.93
CA GLU A 53 -7.06 -1.32 -16.74
C GLU A 53 -6.50 -2.13 -15.58
N TYR A 54 -7.03 -3.32 -15.38
CA TYR A 54 -6.60 -4.19 -14.30
C TYR A 54 -5.13 -4.56 -14.43
N ASN A 55 -4.72 -4.99 -15.62
CA ASN A 55 -3.33 -5.40 -15.84
C ASN A 55 -2.38 -4.22 -15.67
N ALA A 56 -2.75 -3.06 -16.17
CA ALA A 56 -1.91 -1.86 -16.03
C ALA A 56 -1.77 -1.48 -14.56
N LEU A 57 -2.86 -1.56 -13.82
CA LEU A 57 -2.84 -1.20 -12.40
C LEU A 57 -1.98 -2.18 -11.61
N ILE A 58 -2.13 -3.48 -11.86
CA ILE A 58 -1.36 -4.51 -11.16
C ILE A 58 0.13 -4.28 -11.37
N ILE A 59 0.54 -4.04 -12.60
CA ILE A 59 1.96 -3.83 -12.91
C ILE A 59 2.49 -2.59 -12.20
N THR A 60 1.72 -1.51 -12.23
CA THR A 60 2.13 -0.27 -11.61
C THR A 60 2.25 -0.41 -10.10
N LEU A 61 1.27 -1.04 -9.48
CA LEU A 61 1.29 -1.24 -8.04
C LEU A 61 2.46 -2.12 -7.62
N LYS A 62 2.74 -3.14 -8.39
CA LYS A 62 3.87 -4.02 -8.08
C LYS A 62 5.18 -3.26 -8.12
N ASN A 63 5.33 -2.36 -9.07
CA ASN A 63 6.55 -1.57 -9.18
C ASN A 63 6.71 -0.55 -8.06
N MET A 64 5.66 -0.31 -7.29
CA MET A 64 5.69 0.63 -6.19
C MET A 64 5.94 -0.02 -4.84
N GLU A 65 6.10 -1.34 -4.80
CA GLU A 65 6.39 -2.02 -3.55
C GLU A 65 7.71 -1.52 -2.98
N GLN A 66 7.73 -1.36 -1.65
CA GLN A 66 8.91 -0.91 -0.92
C GLN A 66 9.36 -2.01 0.00
N THR A 67 10.64 -2.39 -0.12
CA THR A 67 11.21 -3.42 0.75
C THR A 67 12.29 -2.78 1.59
N PHE A 68 12.26 -3.04 2.88
CA PHE A 68 13.30 -2.55 3.78
C PHE A 68 13.77 -3.69 4.68
N THR A 69 15.05 -3.62 5.03
CA THR A 69 15.72 -4.68 5.77
C THR A 69 16.21 -4.15 7.10
N ASN A 70 16.52 -5.09 8.00
CA ASN A 70 17.07 -4.76 9.31
C ASN A 70 16.15 -3.88 10.14
N VAL A 71 14.85 -4.19 10.10
CA VAL A 71 13.87 -3.51 10.93
C VAL A 71 13.11 -4.56 11.72
N SER A 72 12.61 -4.19 12.88
CA SER A 72 11.79 -5.09 13.68
C SER A 72 10.38 -5.11 13.13
N GLN A 73 9.64 -6.15 13.50
CA GLN A 73 8.25 -6.25 13.09
C GLN A 73 7.44 -5.06 13.63
N PHE A 74 7.75 -4.63 14.84
CA PHE A 74 7.06 -3.49 15.43
C PHE A 74 7.23 -2.25 14.56
N ARG A 75 8.46 -1.96 14.15
CA ARG A 75 8.74 -0.80 13.31
C ARG A 75 8.09 -0.93 11.94
N ALA A 76 8.12 -2.15 11.38
CA ALA A 76 7.50 -2.37 10.08
C ALA A 76 5.98 -2.12 10.15
N LYS A 77 5.34 -2.60 11.19
CA LYS A 77 3.90 -2.39 11.37
C LYS A 77 3.59 -0.91 11.59
N GLU A 78 4.43 -0.23 12.35
CA GLU A 78 4.24 1.20 12.59
C GLU A 78 4.33 1.98 11.30
N ALA A 79 5.33 1.70 10.48
CA ALA A 79 5.49 2.36 9.19
C ALA A 79 4.31 2.05 8.28
N PHE A 80 3.85 0.81 8.29
CA PHE A 80 2.71 0.38 7.49
C PHE A 80 1.46 1.17 7.85
N GLU A 81 1.15 1.26 9.14
CA GLU A 81 -0.07 1.97 9.57
C GLU A 81 0.05 3.47 9.31
N THR A 82 1.22 4.04 9.54
CA THR A 82 1.42 5.46 9.30
C THR A 82 1.24 5.79 7.82
N SER A 83 1.82 4.98 6.94
CA SER A 83 1.69 5.23 5.52
C SER A 83 0.25 5.02 5.04
N PHE A 84 -0.45 4.05 5.61
CA PHE A 84 -1.84 3.83 5.23
C PHE A 84 -2.71 5.02 5.61
N LYS A 85 -2.50 5.58 6.78
CA LYS A 85 -3.26 6.76 7.21
C LYS A 85 -2.99 7.97 6.33
N GLY A 86 -1.87 7.99 5.65
CA GLY A 86 -1.52 9.09 4.76
C GLY A 86 -2.16 8.99 3.38
N ILE A 87 -2.83 7.90 3.06
CA ILE A 87 -3.45 7.75 1.76
C ILE A 87 -4.66 8.67 1.67
N ASP A 88 -4.65 9.53 0.65
CA ASP A 88 -5.77 10.43 0.40
C ASP A 88 -6.74 9.75 -0.54
N THR A 89 -7.74 9.08 0.01
CA THR A 89 -8.68 8.31 -0.80
C THR A 89 -9.55 9.20 -1.67
N SER A 90 -9.63 10.49 -1.39
CA SER A 90 -10.42 11.40 -2.23
C SER A 90 -9.81 11.56 -3.61
N GLN A 91 -8.54 11.16 -3.78
CA GLN A 91 -7.87 11.23 -5.07
C GLN A 91 -8.08 9.98 -5.92
N LEU A 92 -8.69 8.95 -5.37
CA LEU A 92 -8.90 7.72 -6.12
C LEU A 92 -10.02 7.89 -7.14
N SER A 93 -9.85 7.20 -8.27
CA SER A 93 -10.90 7.18 -9.29
C SER A 93 -12.09 6.38 -8.77
N THR A 94 -13.28 6.94 -8.93
CA THR A 94 -14.51 6.26 -8.53
C THR A 94 -15.39 5.92 -9.75
N GLU A 95 -14.84 5.98 -10.95
CA GLU A 95 -15.57 5.68 -12.16
C GLU A 95 -15.88 4.20 -12.32
N LYS A 96 -15.07 3.36 -11.71
CA LYS A 96 -15.22 1.90 -11.77
C LYS A 96 -15.20 1.35 -10.36
N ASP A 97 -15.76 0.16 -10.20
CA ASP A 97 -15.72 -0.55 -8.93
C ASP A 97 -14.45 -1.38 -8.88
N TYR A 98 -13.78 -1.40 -7.75
CA TYR A 98 -12.62 -2.26 -7.53
C TYR A 98 -12.26 -2.24 -6.04
N THR A 99 -11.46 -3.21 -5.62
CA THR A 99 -10.98 -3.26 -4.24
C THR A 99 -9.47 -3.40 -4.26
N LEU A 100 -8.81 -2.57 -3.48
CA LEU A 100 -7.36 -2.62 -3.31
C LEU A 100 -7.02 -3.19 -1.96
N GLU A 101 -5.92 -3.94 -1.90
CA GLU A 101 -5.40 -4.45 -0.64
C GLU A 101 -4.02 -3.83 -0.41
N TYR A 102 -3.89 -3.10 0.68
CA TYR A 102 -2.62 -2.52 1.11
C TYR A 102 -2.05 -3.49 2.15
N PHE A 103 -0.86 -4.01 1.92
CA PHE A 103 -0.37 -5.13 2.70
C PHE A 103 1.05 -4.90 3.22
N LEU A 104 1.36 -5.64 4.27
CA LEU A 104 2.70 -5.74 4.83
C LEU A 104 3.07 -7.22 4.85
N LYS A 105 4.18 -7.56 4.20
CA LYS A 105 4.68 -8.93 4.16
C LYS A 105 5.99 -9.04 4.89
N ASP A 106 6.26 -10.22 5.46
CA ASP A 106 7.57 -10.49 6.04
C ASP A 106 8.52 -11.04 4.97
N GLY A 107 9.73 -11.40 5.39
CA GLY A 107 10.74 -11.89 4.46
C GLY A 107 10.39 -13.22 3.80
N ASN A 108 9.45 -13.94 4.35
CA ASN A 108 9.01 -15.21 3.77
C ASN A 108 7.83 -15.03 2.82
N GLY A 109 7.40 -13.80 2.61
CA GLY A 109 6.28 -13.53 1.74
C GLY A 109 4.91 -13.69 2.39
N SER A 110 4.89 -13.88 3.70
CA SER A 110 3.62 -13.99 4.43
C SER A 110 3.08 -12.63 4.77
N LYS A 111 1.79 -12.41 4.50
CA LYS A 111 1.15 -11.16 4.87
C LYS A 111 0.91 -11.15 6.38
N ILE A 112 1.43 -10.13 7.05
CA ILE A 112 1.26 -10.02 8.49
C ILE A 112 0.30 -8.90 8.86
N ALA A 113 -0.08 -8.07 7.89
CA ALA A 113 -1.10 -7.04 8.10
C ALA A 113 -1.63 -6.62 6.75
N SER A 114 -2.89 -6.20 6.72
CA SER A 114 -3.46 -5.66 5.49
C SER A 114 -4.66 -4.78 5.82
N HIS A 115 -4.92 -3.85 4.91
CA HIS A 115 -6.10 -3.00 4.92
C HIS A 115 -6.70 -3.00 3.53
N PHE A 116 -7.99 -2.75 3.44
CA PHE A 116 -8.68 -2.75 2.17
C PHE A 116 -9.28 -1.38 1.86
N ILE A 117 -9.20 -1.00 0.60
CA ILE A 117 -9.85 0.20 0.10
C ILE A 117 -10.85 -0.28 -0.94
N ILE A 118 -12.12 -0.09 -0.65
CA ILE A 118 -13.20 -0.60 -1.48
C ILE A 118 -13.85 0.57 -2.20
N VAL A 119 -13.80 0.53 -3.53
CA VAL A 119 -14.45 1.55 -4.36
C VAL A 119 -15.64 0.90 -5.02
N LYS A 120 -16.82 1.39 -4.68
CA LYS A 120 -18.06 0.80 -5.20
C LYS A 120 -19.12 1.87 -5.28
N ASP A 121 -19.84 1.90 -6.42
CA ASP A 121 -20.95 2.82 -6.65
C ASP A 121 -20.56 4.27 -6.41
N GLY A 122 -19.34 4.63 -6.79
CA GLY A 122 -18.85 5.99 -6.66
C GLY A 122 -18.42 6.37 -5.26
N LYS A 123 -18.33 5.40 -4.36
CA LYS A 123 -17.97 5.65 -2.97
C LYS A 123 -16.72 4.87 -2.58
N VAL A 124 -15.94 5.44 -1.69
CA VAL A 124 -14.72 4.81 -1.19
C VAL A 124 -14.92 4.47 0.28
N THR A 125 -14.68 3.20 0.60
CA THR A 125 -14.74 2.72 1.98
C THR A 125 -13.39 2.16 2.35
N VAL A 126 -12.91 2.49 3.53
CA VAL A 126 -11.62 2.02 4.04
C VAL A 126 -11.88 1.08 5.20
N ASN A 127 -11.17 -0.06 5.20
CA ASN A 127 -11.44 -1.10 6.19
C ASN A 127 -10.17 -1.51 6.94
#